data_95ce66fea288d9c5d57a7d4b592bda23
#
_entry.id   95ce66fea288d9c5d57a7d4b592bda23
#
_cell.length_a   1.000
_cell.length_b   1.000
_cell.length_c   1.000
_cell.angle_alpha   90.00
_cell.angle_beta   90.00
_cell.angle_gamma   90.00
#
_symmetry.space_group_name_H-M   'P 1'
#
loop_
_entity.id
_entity.type
_entity.pdbx_description
1 polymer ?
#
loop_
_entity_poly.entity_id
_entity_poly.type
_entity_poly.pdbx_seq_one_letter_code
_entity_poly.pdbx_strand_id
1 'polypeptide(L)'
;MKSLDQFVEICQEAGIQVMFMEMPSANSWNMARHRAVADYASSRNISFIDFNMKDRMKETGFDWMTDSRDGGNHLNYSGAKKISVWLGDYLAKDYQLEDHRKDSRYQRWQQDVSAYDRIVLGTVHQTADES
;
A
#
# COMPACT_ATOMS: atom_id res chain seq x y z
N MET A 1 15.11 16.12 -6.86
CA MET A 1 14.85 15.48 -8.16
C MET A 1 16.02 14.64 -8.63
N LYS A 2 17.29 15.12 -8.64
CA LYS A 2 18.44 14.35 -9.14
C LYS A 2 18.57 12.91 -8.56
N SER A 3 18.33 12.71 -7.25
CA SER A 3 18.40 11.38 -6.63
C SER A 3 17.28 10.44 -7.07
N LEU A 4 16.09 10.97 -7.30
CA LEU A 4 14.96 10.19 -7.80
C LEU A 4 15.17 9.81 -9.27
N ASP A 5 15.71 10.73 -10.07
CA ASP A 5 16.05 10.46 -11.48
C ASP A 5 17.07 9.32 -11.56
N GLN A 6 18.14 9.39 -10.78
CA GLN A 6 19.16 8.33 -10.73
C GLN A 6 18.58 6.97 -10.28
N PHE A 7 17.71 6.97 -9.28
CA PHE A 7 17.03 5.73 -8.84
C PHE A 7 16.21 5.11 -9.97
N VAL A 8 15.39 5.93 -10.65
CA VAL A 8 14.55 5.47 -11.75
C VAL A 8 15.41 4.95 -12.90
N GLU A 9 16.48 5.65 -13.27
CA GLU A 9 17.41 5.25 -14.33
C GLU A 9 18.07 3.91 -14.01
N ILE A 10 18.59 3.71 -12.80
CA ILE A 10 19.18 2.43 -12.36
C ILE A 10 18.17 1.29 -12.48
N CYS A 11 16.93 1.50 -12.03
CA CYS A 11 15.89 0.49 -12.13
C CYS A 11 15.57 0.14 -13.58
N GLN A 12 15.42 1.15 -14.43
CA GLN A 12 15.11 0.97 -15.85
C GLN A 12 16.25 0.24 -16.61
N GLU A 13 17.50 0.62 -16.35
CA GLU A 13 18.70 -0.07 -16.91
C GLU A 13 18.77 -1.52 -16.48
N ALA A 14 18.34 -1.84 -15.25
CA ALA A 14 18.27 -3.21 -14.73
C ALA A 14 17.01 -3.99 -15.19
N GLY A 15 16.14 -3.39 -16.02
CA GLY A 15 14.89 -4.02 -16.45
C GLY A 15 13.83 -4.13 -15.34
N ILE A 16 13.97 -3.35 -14.27
CA ILE A 16 13.04 -3.35 -13.14
C ILE A 16 11.92 -2.36 -13.42
N GLN A 17 10.68 -2.83 -13.35
CA GLN A 17 9.50 -1.95 -13.42
C GLN A 17 9.33 -1.16 -12.13
N VAL A 18 9.22 0.16 -12.25
CA VAL A 18 8.99 1.08 -11.13
C VAL A 18 7.54 1.50 -11.11
N MET A 19 6.96 1.52 -9.92
CA MET A 19 5.63 2.05 -9.65
C MET A 19 5.69 2.97 -8.43
N PHE A 20 5.02 4.10 -8.50
CA PHE A 20 4.86 4.99 -7.36
C PHE A 20 3.51 4.75 -6.69
N MET A 21 3.52 4.77 -5.36
CA MET A 21 2.30 4.67 -4.57
C MET A 21 2.32 5.69 -3.44
N GLU A 22 1.16 6.29 -3.18
CA GLU A 22 0.93 7.13 -2.01
C GLU A 22 -0.18 6.53 -1.16
N MET A 23 0.14 6.26 0.10
CA MET A 23 -0.82 5.74 1.06
C MET A 23 -1.75 6.85 1.56
N PRO A 24 -2.97 6.52 2.05
CA PRO A 24 -3.84 7.52 2.66
C PRO A 24 -3.14 8.29 3.77
N SER A 25 -3.11 9.62 3.66
CA SER A 25 -2.55 10.52 4.67
C SER A 25 -3.28 11.86 4.67
N ALA A 26 -4.06 12.11 5.72
CA ALA A 26 -4.86 13.32 5.85
C ALA A 26 -4.01 14.58 6.04
N ASN A 27 -2.82 14.47 6.64
CA ASN A 27 -2.03 15.61 7.10
C ASN A 27 -0.78 15.88 6.26
N SER A 28 -0.19 14.85 5.66
CA SER A 28 1.09 14.97 4.94
C SER A 28 0.94 14.96 3.43
N TRP A 29 -0.25 14.73 2.92
CA TRP A 29 -0.54 14.69 1.49
C TRP A 29 -1.56 15.76 1.05
N ASN A 30 -1.45 16.24 -0.18
CA ASN A 30 -2.38 17.20 -0.78
C ASN A 30 -2.31 17.19 -2.30
N MET A 31 -3.25 17.88 -2.96
CA MET A 31 -3.35 17.90 -4.41
C MET A 31 -2.15 18.55 -5.13
N ALA A 32 -1.39 19.42 -4.47
CA ALA A 32 -0.17 19.98 -5.08
C ALA A 32 0.93 18.91 -5.16
N ARG A 33 1.10 18.12 -4.10
CA ARG A 33 2.02 16.97 -4.09
C ARG A 33 1.57 15.89 -5.06
N HIS A 34 0.27 15.58 -5.07
CA HIS A 34 -0.31 14.65 -6.04
C HIS A 34 0.07 15.01 -7.48
N ARG A 35 -0.18 16.26 -7.89
CA ARG A 35 0.13 16.72 -9.25
C ARG A 35 1.62 16.62 -9.56
N ALA A 36 2.47 17.05 -8.65
CA ALA A 36 3.92 17.01 -8.85
C ALA A 36 4.44 15.57 -9.07
N VAL A 37 3.91 14.59 -8.31
CA VAL A 37 4.26 13.18 -8.49
C VAL A 37 3.64 12.61 -9.75
N ALA A 38 2.38 12.93 -10.06
CA ALA A 38 1.70 12.48 -11.26
C ALA A 38 2.38 12.98 -12.54
N ASP A 39 2.76 14.26 -12.57
CA ASP A 39 3.47 14.86 -13.71
C ASP A 39 4.84 14.20 -13.91
N TYR A 40 5.58 14.00 -12.82
CA TYR A 40 6.86 13.29 -12.86
C TYR A 40 6.70 11.86 -13.37
N ALA A 41 5.78 11.09 -12.79
CA ALA A 41 5.52 9.70 -13.18
C ALA A 41 5.12 9.60 -14.66
N SER A 42 4.21 10.47 -15.10
CA SER A 42 3.77 10.55 -16.50
C SER A 42 4.94 10.86 -17.46
N SER A 43 5.82 11.79 -17.09
CA SER A 43 6.99 12.15 -17.90
C SER A 43 8.00 11.02 -18.08
N ARG A 44 7.97 10.03 -17.20
CA ARG A 44 8.89 8.87 -17.19
C ARG A 44 8.19 7.55 -17.52
N ASN A 45 6.92 7.59 -17.91
CA ASN A 45 6.08 6.40 -18.15
C ASN A 45 6.05 5.44 -16.95
N ILE A 46 5.94 6.00 -15.74
CA ILE A 46 5.85 5.26 -14.47
C ILE A 46 4.40 5.26 -14.02
N SER A 47 3.89 4.10 -13.59
CA SER A 47 2.58 4.01 -12.96
C SER A 47 2.56 4.74 -11.62
N PHE A 48 1.52 5.54 -11.37
CA PHE A 48 1.31 6.18 -10.08
C PHE A 48 -0.08 5.89 -9.53
N ILE A 49 -0.14 5.37 -8.32
CA ILE A 49 -1.36 5.06 -7.58
C ILE A 49 -1.42 5.93 -6.34
N ASP A 50 -2.45 6.77 -6.25
CA ASP A 50 -2.70 7.61 -5.07
C ASP A 50 -3.96 7.14 -4.34
N PHE A 51 -3.80 6.51 -3.19
CA PHE A 51 -4.90 6.03 -2.37
C PHE A 51 -5.65 7.13 -1.61
N ASN A 52 -5.24 8.41 -1.73
CA ASN A 52 -6.00 9.56 -1.25
C ASN A 52 -7.11 9.99 -2.22
N MET A 53 -7.13 9.45 -3.43
CA MET A 53 -8.18 9.75 -4.41
C MET A 53 -9.49 9.05 -4.04
N LYS A 54 -10.62 9.77 -4.21
CA LYS A 54 -11.96 9.27 -3.83
C LYS A 54 -12.31 7.93 -4.46
N ASP A 55 -11.94 7.74 -5.73
CA ASP A 55 -12.22 6.49 -6.43
C ASP A 55 -11.41 5.33 -5.82
N ARG A 56 -10.13 5.54 -5.49
CA ARG A 56 -9.30 4.54 -4.83
C ARG A 56 -9.79 4.21 -3.42
N MET A 57 -10.20 5.22 -2.66
CA MET A 57 -10.83 5.00 -1.34
C MET A 57 -12.09 4.15 -1.46
N LYS A 58 -12.93 4.42 -2.47
CA LYS A 58 -14.14 3.64 -2.72
C LYS A 58 -13.82 2.20 -3.14
N GLU A 59 -12.86 2.00 -4.03
CA GLU A 59 -12.45 0.68 -4.50
C GLU A 59 -11.85 -0.18 -3.39
N THR A 60 -11.04 0.41 -2.51
CA THR A 60 -10.44 -0.28 -1.36
C THR A 60 -11.41 -0.45 -0.19
N GLY A 61 -12.49 0.31 -0.14
CA GLY A 61 -13.37 0.42 1.02
C GLY A 61 -12.70 1.08 2.23
N PHE A 62 -11.68 1.90 1.99
CA PHE A 62 -10.98 2.63 3.06
C PHE A 62 -11.87 3.70 3.68
N ASP A 63 -11.91 3.74 5.01
CA ASP A 63 -12.62 4.73 5.82
C ASP A 63 -11.66 5.34 6.86
N TRP A 64 -11.53 6.67 6.83
CA TRP A 64 -10.66 7.42 7.73
C TRP A 64 -10.91 7.15 9.22
N MET A 65 -12.16 6.92 9.60
CA MET A 65 -12.55 6.73 11.00
C MET A 65 -12.16 5.37 11.56
N THR A 66 -12.14 4.34 10.70
CA THR A 66 -11.93 2.95 11.12
C THR A 66 -10.60 2.36 10.66
N ASP A 67 -9.96 2.95 9.66
CA ASP A 67 -8.80 2.38 8.98
C ASP A 67 -7.51 3.20 9.15
N SER A 68 -7.60 4.32 9.87
CA SER A 68 -6.44 5.16 10.15
C SER A 68 -6.13 5.28 11.64
N ARG A 69 -4.97 5.82 11.96
CA ARG A 69 -4.50 6.20 13.29
C ARG A 69 -3.76 7.55 13.21
N ASP A 70 -3.38 8.08 14.36
CA ASP A 70 -2.59 9.31 14.47
C ASP A 70 -3.23 10.49 13.73
N GLY A 71 -4.56 10.65 13.89
CA GLY A 71 -5.32 11.72 13.24
C GLY A 71 -5.39 11.58 11.72
N GLY A 72 -5.35 10.36 11.19
CA GLY A 72 -5.40 10.09 9.74
C GLY A 72 -4.04 10.09 9.06
N ASN A 73 -2.94 10.06 9.82
CA ASN A 73 -1.60 10.16 9.22
C ASN A 73 -0.99 8.82 8.86
N HIS A 74 -1.42 7.74 9.52
CA HIS A 74 -0.97 6.39 9.24
C HIS A 74 -2.15 5.42 9.13
N LEU A 75 -1.95 4.35 8.39
CA LEU A 75 -2.89 3.23 8.39
C LEU A 75 -2.81 2.48 9.72
N ASN A 76 -3.96 2.02 10.21
CA ASN A 76 -4.00 0.95 11.19
C ASN A 76 -4.03 -0.42 10.48
N TYR A 77 -4.17 -1.51 11.24
CA TYR A 77 -4.20 -2.85 10.67
C TYR A 77 -5.32 -3.05 9.64
N SER A 78 -6.53 -2.55 9.92
CA SER A 78 -7.68 -2.65 9.00
C SER A 78 -7.40 -1.94 7.69
N GLY A 79 -6.91 -0.71 7.74
CA GLY A 79 -6.56 0.07 6.55
C GLY A 79 -5.43 -0.58 5.74
N ALA A 80 -4.36 -1.02 6.42
CA ALA A 80 -3.26 -1.72 5.77
C ALA A 80 -3.74 -2.99 5.05
N LYS A 81 -4.62 -3.77 5.68
CA LYS A 81 -5.18 -4.99 5.09
C LYS A 81 -6.00 -4.68 3.83
N LYS A 82 -6.90 -3.68 3.88
CA LYS A 82 -7.72 -3.26 2.73
C LYS A 82 -6.86 -2.83 1.54
N ILE A 83 -5.87 -1.97 1.77
CA ILE A 83 -4.96 -1.51 0.73
C ILE A 83 -4.13 -2.67 0.16
N SER A 84 -3.63 -3.57 1.02
CA SER A 84 -2.82 -4.71 0.58
C SER A 84 -3.61 -5.71 -0.26
N VAL A 85 -4.88 -5.95 0.06
CA VAL A 85 -5.76 -6.82 -0.75
C VAL A 85 -5.96 -6.22 -2.14
N TRP A 86 -6.34 -4.94 -2.19
CA TRP A 86 -6.52 -4.23 -3.46
C TRP A 86 -5.24 -4.24 -4.30
N LEU A 87 -4.09 -3.94 -3.67
CA LEU A 87 -2.79 -3.94 -4.35
C LEU A 87 -2.42 -5.32 -4.87
N GLY A 88 -2.67 -6.38 -4.10
CA GLY A 88 -2.41 -7.76 -4.52
C GLY A 88 -3.22 -8.13 -5.77
N ASP A 89 -4.50 -7.79 -5.81
CA ASP A 89 -5.37 -8.02 -6.95
C ASP A 89 -4.93 -7.19 -8.17
N TYR A 90 -4.54 -5.93 -7.95
CA TYR A 90 -4.01 -5.06 -9.00
C TYR A 90 -2.71 -5.65 -9.60
N LEU A 91 -1.75 -6.04 -8.77
CA LEU A 91 -0.48 -6.62 -9.23
C LEU A 91 -0.68 -7.94 -9.98
N ALA A 92 -1.57 -8.80 -9.49
CA ALA A 92 -1.89 -10.06 -10.15
C ALA A 92 -2.50 -9.83 -11.54
N LYS A 93 -3.40 -8.85 -11.67
CA LYS A 93 -4.11 -8.56 -12.92
C LYS A 93 -3.24 -7.79 -13.93
N ASP A 94 -2.66 -6.68 -13.51
CA ASP A 94 -2.02 -5.73 -14.43
C ASP A 94 -0.52 -6.02 -14.64
N TYR A 95 0.12 -6.72 -13.69
CA TYR A 95 1.52 -7.16 -13.79
C TYR A 95 1.67 -8.67 -13.97
N GLN A 96 0.55 -9.42 -14.01
CA GLN A 96 0.54 -10.87 -14.22
C GLN A 96 1.40 -11.64 -13.21
N LEU A 97 1.49 -11.12 -11.96
CA LEU A 97 2.20 -11.82 -10.89
C LEU A 97 1.43 -13.05 -10.45
N GLU A 98 2.13 -14.17 -10.29
CA GLU A 98 1.53 -15.42 -9.85
C GLU A 98 1.10 -15.35 -8.38
N ASP A 99 -0.06 -15.94 -8.09
CA ASP A 99 -0.54 -16.11 -6.72
C ASP A 99 0.08 -17.34 -6.06
N HIS A 100 1.02 -17.14 -5.17
CA HIS A 100 1.72 -18.19 -4.44
C HIS A 100 1.09 -18.56 -3.09
N ARG A 101 -0.08 -18.04 -2.75
CA ARG A 101 -0.72 -18.31 -1.42
C ARG A 101 -1.01 -19.78 -1.16
N LYS A 102 -1.13 -20.60 -2.19
CA LYS A 102 -1.35 -22.06 -2.07
C LYS A 102 -0.09 -22.89 -2.41
N ASP A 103 1.03 -22.24 -2.68
CA ASP A 103 2.26 -22.90 -3.03
C ASP A 103 3.05 -23.26 -1.77
N SER A 104 3.34 -24.56 -1.59
CA SER A 104 4.06 -25.05 -0.41
C SER A 104 5.47 -24.49 -0.26
N ARG A 105 6.09 -24.04 -1.35
CA ARG A 105 7.41 -23.38 -1.33
C ARG A 105 7.39 -22.06 -0.57
N TYR A 106 6.20 -21.44 -0.42
CA TYR A 106 5.99 -20.16 0.27
C TYR A 106 5.23 -20.33 1.60
N GLN A 107 5.15 -21.54 2.13
CA GLN A 107 4.43 -21.84 3.38
C GLN A 107 4.88 -21.00 4.58
N ARG A 108 6.14 -20.55 4.61
CA ARG A 108 6.65 -19.65 5.65
C ARG A 108 5.85 -18.33 5.70
N TRP A 109 5.52 -17.75 4.57
CA TRP A 109 4.70 -16.52 4.53
C TRP A 109 3.31 -16.71 5.17
N GLN A 110 2.71 -17.85 4.97
CA GLN A 110 1.41 -18.17 5.59
C GLN A 110 1.54 -18.34 7.12
N GLN A 111 2.65 -18.92 7.58
CA GLN A 111 2.95 -19.04 9.01
C GLN A 111 3.17 -17.65 9.63
N ASP A 112 3.91 -16.77 8.96
CA ASP A 112 4.19 -15.40 9.40
C ASP A 112 2.89 -14.58 9.46
N VAL A 113 2.00 -14.65 8.46
CA VAL A 113 0.68 -14.01 8.49
C VAL A 113 -0.13 -14.51 9.67
N SER A 114 -0.21 -15.83 9.87
CA SER A 114 -0.97 -16.43 11.00
C SER A 114 -0.41 -16.04 12.36
N ALA A 115 0.91 -15.86 12.47
CA ALA A 115 1.55 -15.39 13.70
C ALA A 115 1.25 -13.90 13.95
N TYR A 116 1.31 -13.07 12.91
CA TYR A 116 1.02 -11.66 13.00
C TYR A 116 -0.45 -11.39 13.34
N ASP A 117 -1.39 -12.09 12.71
CA ASP A 117 -2.82 -11.98 13.00
C ASP A 117 -3.12 -12.30 14.49
N ARG A 118 -2.47 -13.31 15.05
CA ARG A 118 -2.62 -13.64 16.49
C ARG A 118 -2.13 -12.53 17.40
N ILE A 119 -1.01 -11.88 17.06
CA ILE A 119 -0.49 -10.76 17.84
C ILE A 119 -1.46 -9.57 17.78
N VAL A 120 -1.92 -9.19 16.60
CA VAL A 120 -2.82 -8.04 16.41
C VAL A 120 -4.17 -8.29 17.09
N LEU A 121 -4.77 -9.45 16.89
CA LEU A 121 -6.06 -9.81 17.52
C LEU A 121 -5.93 -9.95 19.04
N GLY A 122 -4.83 -10.52 19.54
CA GLY A 122 -4.55 -10.61 20.97
C GLY A 122 -4.39 -9.23 21.63
N THR A 123 -3.79 -8.26 20.96
CA THR A 123 -3.65 -6.89 21.47
C THR A 123 -4.99 -6.16 21.54
N VAL A 124 -5.88 -6.39 20.57
CA VAL A 124 -7.22 -5.79 20.54
C VAL A 124 -8.08 -6.29 21.71
N HIS A 125 -7.98 -7.58 22.08
CA HIS A 125 -8.72 -8.13 23.22
C HIS A 125 -8.24 -7.58 24.57
N GLN A 126 -6.93 -7.33 24.74
CA GLN A 126 -6.39 -6.75 25.98
C GLN A 126 -6.84 -5.32 26.23
N THR A 127 -6.95 -4.51 25.17
CA THR A 127 -7.41 -3.10 25.30
C THR A 127 -8.93 -2.97 25.53
N ALA A 128 -9.72 -3.98 25.18
CA ALA A 128 -11.16 -4.02 25.42
C ALA A 128 -11.53 -4.41 26.85
N ASP A 129 -10.66 -5.16 27.56
CA ASP A 129 -10.87 -5.57 28.96
C ASP A 129 -10.43 -4.50 29.98
N GLU A 130 -9.69 -3.47 29.55
CA GLU A 130 -9.22 -2.36 30.40
C GLU A 130 -10.09 -1.07 30.30
N SER A 131 -11.20 -1.09 29.57
CA SER A 131 -12.13 0.01 29.39
C SER A 131 -13.51 -0.28 29.95
#